data_34cab283ae56c762f0fbd9a8270be946
#
_entry.id   34cab283ae56c762f0fbd9a8270be946
#
_cell.length_a   1.000
_cell.length_b   1.000
_cell.length_c   1.000
_cell.angle_alpha   90.00
_cell.angle_beta   90.00
_cell.angle_gamma   90.00
#
_symmetry.space_group_name_H-M   'P 1'
#
loop_
_entity.id
_entity.type
_entity.pdbx_description
1 polymer ?
#
loop_
_entity_poly.entity_id
_entity_poly.type
_entity_poly.pdbx_seq_one_letter_code
_entity_poly.pdbx_strand_id
1 'polypeptide(L)'
;MTDPMQRLLERLQTGWQPGRDEIDMRLPQRYLVDWDFWKSGSTIIGYPSDEPGWKEYAVLWIDADLRWALCTDGFCWLKTSR
;
A
#
# COMPACT_ATOMS: atom_id res chain seq x y z
N MET A 1 -14.51 -16.76 -7.08
CA MET A 1 -13.11 -16.37 -7.33
C MET A 1 -12.68 -15.35 -6.29
N THR A 2 -11.56 -15.57 -5.64
CA THR A 2 -11.10 -14.67 -4.57
C THR A 2 -10.47 -13.41 -5.15
N ASP A 3 -10.86 -12.24 -4.63
CA ASP A 3 -10.25 -10.97 -4.98
C ASP A 3 -8.76 -11.01 -4.56
N PRO A 4 -7.82 -10.60 -5.43
CA PRO A 4 -6.39 -10.54 -5.08
C PRO A 4 -6.10 -9.72 -3.83
N MET A 5 -6.81 -8.62 -3.63
CA MET A 5 -6.65 -7.78 -2.44
C MET A 5 -7.12 -8.51 -1.18
N GLN A 6 -8.25 -9.20 -1.24
CA GLN A 6 -8.78 -9.96 -0.13
C GLN A 6 -7.83 -11.10 0.25
N ARG A 7 -7.31 -11.81 -0.73
CA ARG A 7 -6.34 -12.88 -0.51
C ARG A 7 -5.07 -12.36 0.16
N LEU A 8 -4.56 -11.23 -0.30
CA LEU A 8 -3.37 -10.62 0.27
C LEU A 8 -3.62 -10.21 1.72
N LEU A 9 -4.77 -9.59 1.99
CA LEU A 9 -5.13 -9.17 3.34
C LEU A 9 -5.23 -10.37 4.29
N GLU A 10 -5.82 -11.47 3.85
CA GLU A 10 -5.91 -12.69 4.64
C GLU A 10 -4.53 -13.23 5.00
N ARG A 11 -3.59 -13.23 4.06
CA ARG A 11 -2.22 -13.68 4.29
C ARG A 11 -1.50 -12.78 5.30
N LEU A 12 -1.69 -11.47 5.20
CA LEU A 12 -1.10 -10.51 6.14
C LEU A 12 -1.60 -10.74 7.55
N GLN A 13 -2.85 -11.10 7.73
CA GLN A 13 -3.44 -11.38 9.03
C GLN A 13 -2.83 -12.61 9.70
N THR A 14 -2.18 -13.48 8.95
CA THR A 14 -1.50 -14.66 9.51
C THR A 14 -0.04 -14.39 9.88
N GLY A 15 0.42 -13.16 9.73
CA GLY A 15 1.81 -12.77 10.04
C GLY A 15 2.77 -12.86 8.86
N TRP A 16 2.29 -13.23 7.69
CA TRP A 16 3.11 -13.30 6.48
C TRP A 16 3.53 -11.89 6.03
N GLN A 17 4.78 -11.76 5.56
CA GLN A 17 5.30 -10.50 5.04
C GLN A 17 5.56 -10.65 3.54
N PRO A 18 5.08 -9.70 2.71
CA PRO A 18 5.27 -9.80 1.27
C PRO A 18 6.68 -9.44 0.83
N GLY A 19 7.25 -10.25 -0.05
CA GLY A 19 8.38 -9.84 -0.87
C GLY A 19 7.85 -9.27 -2.19
N ARG A 20 8.71 -8.59 -2.96
CA ARG A 20 8.28 -8.00 -4.23
C ARG A 20 7.71 -9.02 -5.19
N ASP A 21 8.29 -10.22 -5.21
CA ASP A 21 7.90 -11.27 -6.14
C ASP A 21 6.63 -12.00 -5.70
N GLU A 22 6.15 -11.71 -4.50
CA GLU A 22 5.00 -12.41 -3.92
C GLU A 22 3.70 -11.62 -4.06
N ILE A 23 3.78 -10.40 -4.56
CA ILE A 23 2.59 -9.56 -4.77
C ILE A 23 1.88 -10.01 -6.05
N ASP A 24 0.57 -10.20 -5.95
CA ASP A 24 -0.25 -10.57 -7.09
C ASP A 24 -0.18 -9.49 -8.16
N MET A 25 0.27 -9.85 -9.35
CA MET A 25 0.45 -8.92 -10.47
C MET A 25 -0.87 -8.31 -10.97
N ARG A 26 -2.00 -8.91 -10.61
CA ARG A 26 -3.31 -8.36 -10.95
C ARG A 26 -3.71 -7.20 -10.04
N LEU A 27 -3.03 -7.07 -8.90
CA LEU A 27 -3.27 -5.98 -7.97
C LEU A 27 -2.51 -4.75 -8.45
N PRO A 28 -3.15 -3.58 -8.60
CA PRO A 28 -2.43 -2.36 -8.97
C PRO A 28 -1.33 -2.05 -7.96
N GLN A 29 -0.14 -1.74 -8.47
CA GLN A 29 1.03 -1.42 -7.65
C GLN A 29 1.57 -0.07 -8.06
N ARG A 30 2.03 0.70 -7.07
CA ARG A 30 2.65 2.01 -7.32
C ARG A 30 3.71 2.30 -6.27
N TYR A 31 4.56 3.28 -6.59
CA TYR A 31 5.48 3.86 -5.62
C TYR A 31 4.90 5.17 -5.12
N LEU A 32 5.10 5.48 -3.85
CA LEU A 32 4.62 6.71 -3.25
C LEU A 32 5.82 7.47 -2.68
N VAL A 33 6.00 8.72 -3.14
CA VAL A 33 7.12 9.59 -2.75
C VAL A 33 6.58 10.75 -1.92
N ASP A 34 7.38 11.24 -0.99
CA ASP A 34 7.01 12.31 -0.06
C ASP A 34 5.71 12.00 0.69
N TRP A 35 5.59 10.75 1.12
CA TRP A 35 4.38 10.28 1.78
C TRP A 35 4.35 10.66 3.26
N ASP A 36 3.15 10.75 3.82
CA ASP A 36 2.94 10.99 5.24
C ASP A 36 1.58 10.40 5.65
N PHE A 37 1.39 10.25 6.94
CA PHE A 37 0.11 9.85 7.48
C PHE A 37 -0.87 11.02 7.49
N TRP A 38 -2.15 10.70 7.36
CA TRP A 38 -3.24 11.65 7.39
C TRP A 38 -4.40 11.04 8.15
N LYS A 39 -5.22 11.87 8.79
CA LYS A 39 -6.41 11.42 9.53
C LYS A 39 -6.09 10.30 10.53
N SER A 40 -5.14 10.55 11.42
CA SER A 40 -4.74 9.62 12.49
C SER A 40 -4.24 8.26 11.98
N GLY A 41 -3.65 8.23 10.78
CA GLY A 41 -3.06 7.02 10.22
C GLY A 41 -4.02 6.13 9.45
N SER A 42 -5.29 6.52 9.34
CA SER A 42 -6.26 5.77 8.52
C SER A 42 -6.06 6.01 7.03
N THR A 43 -5.31 7.03 6.66
CA THR A 43 -5.06 7.46 5.30
C THR A 43 -3.57 7.80 5.17
N ILE A 44 -3.01 7.60 3.98
CA ILE A 44 -1.70 8.13 3.64
C ILE A 44 -1.84 9.07 2.46
N ILE A 45 -0.97 10.07 2.41
CA ILE A 45 -0.89 11.02 1.29
C ILE A 45 0.52 10.96 0.71
N GLY A 46 0.64 11.30 -0.56
CA GLY A 46 1.93 11.33 -1.22
C GLY A 46 1.80 11.49 -2.73
N TYR A 47 2.92 11.41 -3.42
CA TYR A 47 2.99 11.55 -4.88
C TYR A 47 3.14 10.18 -5.51
N PRO A 48 2.08 9.64 -6.15
CA PRO A 48 2.15 8.31 -6.76
C PRO A 48 2.96 8.32 -8.05
N SER A 49 3.58 7.18 -8.36
CA SER A 49 4.38 7.03 -9.58
C SER A 49 3.55 6.96 -10.86
N ASP A 50 2.27 6.66 -10.74
CA ASP A 50 1.37 6.42 -11.87
C ASP A 50 0.48 7.60 -12.23
N GLU A 51 0.49 8.67 -11.42
CA GLU A 51 -0.34 9.86 -11.66
C GLU A 51 0.39 11.12 -11.20
N PRO A 52 0.11 12.29 -11.82
CA PRO A 52 0.67 13.56 -11.38
C PRO A 52 -0.05 14.09 -10.13
N GLY A 53 0.66 14.88 -9.31
CA GLY A 53 0.12 15.49 -8.12
C GLY A 53 0.02 14.53 -6.94
N TRP A 54 -0.30 15.06 -5.75
CA TRP A 54 -0.45 14.22 -4.57
C TRP A 54 -1.87 13.65 -4.50
N LYS A 55 -1.98 12.50 -3.84
CA LYS A 55 -3.23 11.77 -3.66
C LYS A 55 -3.38 11.29 -2.23
N GLU A 56 -4.61 10.98 -1.83
CA GLU A 56 -4.92 10.30 -0.57
C GLU A 56 -5.29 8.86 -0.84
N TYR A 57 -4.86 7.96 0.06
CA TYR A 57 -5.17 6.53 -0.04
C TYR A 57 -5.64 6.02 1.32
N ALA A 58 -6.81 5.38 1.35
CA ALA A 58 -7.32 4.74 2.55
C ALA A 58 -6.53 3.47 2.81
N VAL A 59 -5.95 3.33 4.00
CA VAL A 59 -5.06 2.22 4.35
C VAL A 59 -5.84 1.07 4.96
N LEU A 60 -5.64 -0.14 4.43
CA LEU A 60 -6.16 -1.38 5.00
C LEU A 60 -5.12 -2.05 5.90
N TRP A 61 -3.85 -1.98 5.52
CA TRP A 61 -2.75 -2.57 6.27
C TRP A 61 -1.46 -1.83 5.95
N ILE A 62 -0.59 -1.68 6.94
CA ILE A 62 0.70 -1.02 6.74
C ILE A 62 1.82 -1.87 7.34
N ASP A 63 2.96 -1.90 6.67
CA ASP A 63 4.16 -2.58 7.13
C ASP A 63 4.68 -1.90 8.41
N ALA A 64 5.09 -2.70 9.39
CA ALA A 64 5.66 -2.19 10.64
C ALA A 64 6.93 -1.35 10.40
N ASP A 65 7.68 -1.68 9.36
CA ASP A 65 8.89 -0.94 8.98
C ASP A 65 8.62 0.17 7.96
N LEU A 66 7.35 0.41 7.64
CA LEU A 66 6.90 1.50 6.76
C LEU A 66 7.50 1.42 5.35
N ARG A 67 7.68 0.21 4.84
CA ARG A 67 8.20 -0.02 3.49
C ARG A 67 7.10 -0.08 2.43
N TRP A 68 5.88 -0.42 2.86
CA TRP A 68 4.73 -0.59 1.97
C TRP A 68 3.43 -0.41 2.73
N ALA A 69 2.35 -0.20 1.98
CA ALA A 69 1.00 -0.14 2.54
C ALA A 69 0.01 -0.77 1.56
N LEU A 70 -0.94 -1.54 2.08
CA LEU A 70 -2.06 -2.05 1.30
C LEU A 70 -3.22 -1.07 1.45
N CYS A 71 -3.64 -0.49 0.34
CA CYS A 71 -4.71 0.50 0.30
C CYS A 71 -5.93 -0.08 -0.41
N THR A 72 -7.07 0.59 -0.29
CA THR A 72 -8.33 0.11 -0.86
C THR A 72 -8.28 -0.02 -2.38
N ASP A 73 -7.43 0.76 -3.05
CA ASP A 73 -7.31 0.76 -4.51
C ASP A 73 -6.04 0.09 -5.02
N GLY A 74 -5.21 -0.49 -4.15
CA GLY A 74 -4.02 -1.20 -4.58
C GLY A 74 -2.91 -1.20 -3.56
N PHE A 75 -1.72 -1.57 -3.99
CA PHE A 75 -0.54 -1.74 -3.15
C PHE A 75 0.44 -0.59 -3.39
N CYS A 76 0.89 0.06 -2.31
CA CYS A 76 1.82 1.17 -2.38
C CYS A 76 3.17 0.79 -1.78
N TRP A 77 4.23 0.94 -2.56
CA TRP A 77 5.59 0.85 -2.05
C TRP A 77 6.00 2.24 -1.54
N LEU A 78 6.24 2.34 -0.25
CA LEU A 78 6.56 3.63 0.38
C LEU A 78 8.05 3.92 0.17
N LYS A 79 8.34 5.03 -0.49
CA LYS A 79 9.71 5.42 -0.79
C LYS A 79 10.19 6.48 0.21
N THR A 80 10.21 7.73 -0.19
CA THR A 80 10.70 8.81 0.65
C THR A 80 9.58 9.35 1.51
N SER A 81 9.75 9.35 2.83
CA SER A 81 8.77 9.98 3.73
C SER A 81 8.95 11.49 3.72
N ARG A 82 7.87 12.18 3.97
CA ARG A 82 7.82 13.62 3.99
C ARG A 82 8.54 14.21 5.20
#